data_8576126f25834150b62c28ea0087396a
#
_entry.id   8576126f25834150b62c28ea0087396a
#
_cell.length_a   1.000
_cell.length_b   1.000
_cell.length_c   1.000
_cell.angle_alpha   90.00
_cell.angle_beta   90.00
_cell.angle_gamma   90.00
#
_symmetry.space_group_name_H-M   'P 1'
#
loop_
_entity.id
_entity.type
_entity.pdbx_description
1 polymer ?
#
loop_
_entity_poly.entity_id
_entity_poly.type
_entity_poly.pdbx_seq_one_letter_code
_entity_poly.pdbx_strand_id
1 'polypeptide(L)'
;TAKNILIVFLLIGMMTALWRACGTIPYIICHAAKLLRPEVILLVSFLLNCGISVLTGTSFGTAATIGVICMSMGVSEGANPLLLGGAILSGAFFGDRCSPFSTSALLVSELTKTSIFDNIRNMVRSAWLPFLLTCALYGVLGFQLHSQNAQADLTSLFGREVALHPAALLPAIVIFALALMRVPVKYAMLASILTSLGVGFAVQHFSLSELPGLLLTGYHAADPQAAAFLDGGGISSM
;
A
#
# COMPACT_ATOMS: atom_id res chain seq x y z
N THR A 1 -21.14 2.54 11.14
CA THR A 1 -20.72 2.27 9.76
C THR A 1 -19.94 3.43 9.17
N ALA A 2 -20.51 4.62 8.89
CA ALA A 2 -19.78 5.78 8.38
C ALA A 2 -18.62 6.24 9.29
N LYS A 3 -18.82 6.23 10.60
CA LYS A 3 -17.79 6.55 11.61
C LYS A 3 -16.55 5.64 11.52
N ASN A 4 -16.72 4.35 11.25
CA ASN A 4 -15.58 3.44 11.09
C ASN A 4 -14.79 3.72 9.81
N ILE A 5 -15.46 4.09 8.73
CA ILE A 5 -14.81 4.47 7.48
C ILE A 5 -13.97 5.73 7.68
N LEU A 6 -14.54 6.75 8.31
CA LEU A 6 -13.82 8.00 8.61
C LEU A 6 -12.57 7.74 9.47
N ILE A 7 -12.68 6.90 10.51
CA ILE A 7 -11.54 6.53 11.34
C ILE A 7 -10.44 5.85 10.49
N VAL A 8 -10.81 4.95 9.58
CA VAL A 8 -9.82 4.28 8.72
C VAL A 8 -9.12 5.28 7.81
N PHE A 9 -9.83 6.25 7.21
CA PHE A 9 -9.21 7.30 6.40
C PHE A 9 -8.22 8.15 7.22
N LEU A 10 -8.60 8.57 8.41
CA LEU A 10 -7.70 9.32 9.31
C LEU A 10 -6.44 8.49 9.64
N LEU A 11 -6.61 7.20 9.94
CA LEU A 11 -5.47 6.31 10.21
C LEU A 11 -4.57 6.11 8.97
N ILE A 12 -5.13 6.07 7.75
CA ILE A 12 -4.35 6.01 6.51
C ILE A 12 -3.47 7.26 6.40
N GLY A 13 -4.03 8.46 6.56
CA GLY A 13 -3.28 9.70 6.49
C GLY A 13 -2.13 9.75 7.50
N MET A 14 -2.41 9.46 8.76
CA MET A 14 -1.40 9.43 9.82
C MET A 14 -0.32 8.37 9.57
N MET A 15 -0.71 7.17 9.16
CA MET A 15 0.21 6.07 8.89
C MET A 15 1.14 6.40 7.72
N THR A 16 0.59 6.91 6.61
CA THR A 16 1.40 7.25 5.42
C THR A 16 2.39 8.37 5.69
N ALA A 17 2.01 9.39 6.46
CA ALA A 17 2.93 10.45 6.89
C ALA A 17 4.09 9.89 7.74
N LEU A 18 3.77 9.06 8.74
CA LEU A 18 4.77 8.43 9.59
C LEU A 18 5.68 7.46 8.83
N TRP A 19 5.15 6.68 7.88
CA TRP A 19 5.94 5.77 7.06
C TRP A 19 6.95 6.50 6.16
N ARG A 20 6.61 7.71 5.72
CA ARG A 20 7.55 8.58 4.99
C ARG A 20 8.62 9.11 5.92
N ALA A 21 8.22 9.70 7.03
CA ALA A 21 9.11 10.30 7.99
C ALA A 21 10.06 9.29 8.68
N CYS A 22 9.59 8.12 9.11
CA CYS A 22 10.43 7.10 9.75
C CYS A 22 11.29 6.29 8.77
N GLY A 23 11.18 6.56 7.45
CA GLY A 23 12.00 5.92 6.42
C GLY A 23 11.45 4.59 5.90
N THR A 24 10.25 4.13 6.31
CA THR A 24 9.65 2.89 5.83
C THR A 24 9.45 2.92 4.31
N ILE A 25 8.78 3.96 3.78
CA ILE A 25 8.54 4.12 2.33
C ILE A 25 9.86 4.32 1.59
N PRO A 26 10.76 5.26 1.97
CA PRO A 26 12.06 5.41 1.32
C PRO A 26 12.88 4.13 1.27
N TYR A 27 12.93 3.37 2.38
CA TYR A 27 13.67 2.12 2.46
C TYR A 27 13.12 1.07 1.48
N ILE A 28 11.78 0.91 1.44
CA ILE A 28 11.11 -0.03 0.52
C ILE A 28 11.37 0.38 -0.92
N ILE A 29 11.21 1.65 -1.28
CA ILE A 29 11.47 2.15 -2.65
C ILE A 29 12.91 1.84 -3.08
N CYS A 30 13.90 2.19 -2.25
CA CYS A 30 15.31 1.96 -2.56
C CYS A 30 15.65 0.49 -2.83
N HIS A 31 15.03 -0.44 -2.09
CA HIS A 31 15.30 -1.88 -2.26
C HIS A 31 14.48 -2.48 -3.40
N ALA A 32 13.25 -2.03 -3.58
CA ALA A 32 12.39 -2.52 -4.64
C ALA A 32 12.83 -2.04 -6.03
N ALA A 33 13.29 -0.79 -6.15
CA ALA A 33 13.84 -0.26 -7.40
C ALA A 33 15.04 -1.08 -7.92
N LYS A 34 15.78 -1.73 -7.02
CA LYS A 34 16.88 -2.64 -7.40
C LYS A 34 16.38 -4.00 -7.89
N LEU A 35 15.19 -4.40 -7.52
CA LEU A 35 14.66 -5.75 -7.75
C LEU A 35 13.60 -5.79 -8.85
N LEU A 36 12.77 -4.76 -8.94
CA LEU A 36 11.65 -4.69 -9.88
C LEU A 36 12.03 -3.87 -11.11
N ARG A 37 11.67 -4.38 -12.28
CA ARG A 37 11.78 -3.63 -13.53
C ARG A 37 10.53 -2.79 -13.73
N PRO A 38 10.65 -1.55 -14.25
CA PRO A 38 9.50 -0.69 -14.52
C PRO A 38 8.42 -1.37 -15.38
N GLU A 39 8.83 -2.24 -16.31
CA GLU A 39 7.92 -2.91 -17.23
C GLU A 39 6.92 -3.85 -16.54
N VAL A 40 7.26 -4.37 -15.36
CA VAL A 40 6.40 -5.33 -14.65
C VAL A 40 5.67 -4.72 -13.45
N ILE A 41 5.91 -3.44 -13.14
CA ILE A 41 5.39 -2.81 -11.91
C ILE A 41 3.86 -2.81 -11.83
N LEU A 42 3.16 -2.57 -12.95
CA LEU A 42 1.70 -2.61 -13.01
C LEU A 42 1.15 -4.00 -12.73
N LEU A 43 1.72 -5.02 -13.39
CA LEU A 43 1.30 -6.40 -13.22
C LEU A 43 1.61 -6.91 -11.81
N VAL A 44 2.79 -6.63 -11.29
CA VAL A 44 3.19 -7.02 -9.93
C VAL A 44 2.29 -6.34 -8.90
N SER A 45 2.01 -5.04 -9.05
CA SER A 45 1.09 -4.33 -8.15
C SER A 45 -0.30 -4.93 -8.15
N PHE A 46 -0.84 -5.27 -9.32
CA PHE A 46 -2.14 -5.96 -9.43
C PHE A 46 -2.11 -7.31 -8.70
N LEU A 47 -1.14 -8.18 -8.99
CA LEU A 47 -1.04 -9.52 -8.41
C LEU A 47 -0.80 -9.50 -6.89
N LEU A 48 0.05 -8.60 -6.40
CA LEU A 48 0.28 -8.43 -4.96
C LEU A 48 -0.99 -8.00 -4.23
N ASN A 49 -1.72 -7.03 -4.80
CA ASN A 49 -2.98 -6.61 -4.20
C ASN A 49 -4.04 -7.70 -4.26
N CYS A 50 -4.12 -8.50 -5.33
CA CYS A 50 -4.97 -9.69 -5.39
C CYS A 50 -4.63 -10.68 -4.26
N GLY A 51 -3.36 -11.07 -4.15
CA GLY A 51 -2.91 -12.07 -3.16
C GLY A 51 -3.16 -11.63 -1.72
N ILE A 52 -2.74 -10.42 -1.37
CA ILE A 52 -2.94 -9.88 -0.01
C ILE A 52 -4.42 -9.70 0.29
N SER A 53 -5.23 -9.24 -0.66
CA SER A 53 -6.67 -9.06 -0.45
C SER A 53 -7.41 -10.39 -0.25
N VAL A 54 -7.03 -11.45 -0.97
CA VAL A 54 -7.57 -12.81 -0.72
C VAL A 54 -7.25 -13.27 0.70
N LEU A 55 -6.02 -13.02 1.18
CA LEU A 55 -5.59 -13.44 2.51
C LEU A 55 -6.26 -12.65 3.63
N THR A 56 -6.40 -11.34 3.46
CA THR A 56 -6.95 -10.44 4.49
C THR A 56 -8.48 -10.35 4.46
N GLY A 57 -9.10 -10.63 3.31
CA GLY A 57 -10.55 -10.51 3.10
C GLY A 57 -11.05 -9.07 3.12
N THR A 58 -10.22 -8.08 2.77
CA THR A 58 -10.61 -6.68 2.79
C THR A 58 -9.91 -5.87 1.69
N SER A 59 -10.70 -5.24 0.82
CA SER A 59 -10.19 -4.37 -0.23
C SER A 59 -9.61 -3.06 0.33
N PHE A 60 -10.29 -2.43 1.27
CA PHE A 60 -9.82 -1.18 1.91
C PHE A 60 -8.51 -1.38 2.67
N GLY A 61 -8.42 -2.48 3.46
CA GLY A 61 -7.20 -2.79 4.19
C GLY A 61 -6.01 -3.06 3.26
N THR A 62 -6.24 -3.75 2.17
CA THR A 62 -5.21 -4.02 1.16
C THR A 62 -4.76 -2.74 0.47
N ALA A 63 -5.70 -1.91 0.00
CA ALA A 63 -5.36 -0.63 -0.63
C ALA A 63 -4.58 0.30 0.32
N ALA A 64 -4.98 0.34 1.59
CA ALA A 64 -4.34 1.17 2.61
C ALA A 64 -2.96 0.66 3.08
N THR A 65 -2.59 -0.57 2.77
CA THR A 65 -1.33 -1.20 3.17
C THR A 65 -0.42 -1.40 1.95
N ILE A 66 -0.54 -2.56 1.29
CA ILE A 66 0.29 -2.87 0.12
C ILE A 66 0.03 -1.92 -1.05
N GLY A 67 -1.21 -1.41 -1.18
CA GLY A 67 -1.57 -0.44 -2.22
C GLY A 67 -0.74 0.84 -2.12
N VAL A 68 -0.56 1.39 -0.91
CA VAL A 68 0.27 2.59 -0.68
C VAL A 68 1.73 2.31 -1.05
N ILE A 69 2.26 1.15 -0.69
CA ILE A 69 3.62 0.75 -1.05
C ILE A 69 3.76 0.65 -2.57
N CYS A 70 2.86 -0.09 -3.23
CA CYS A 70 2.87 -0.23 -4.69
C CYS A 70 2.75 1.12 -5.40
N MET A 71 1.90 2.03 -4.90
CA MET A 71 1.75 3.37 -5.45
C MET A 71 3.06 4.16 -5.34
N SER A 72 3.67 4.19 -4.15
CA SER A 72 4.92 4.92 -3.92
C SER A 72 6.05 4.37 -4.80
N MET A 73 6.17 3.05 -4.90
CA MET A 73 7.16 2.38 -5.75
C MET A 73 6.93 2.68 -7.23
N GLY A 74 5.71 2.49 -7.73
CA GLY A 74 5.41 2.65 -9.14
C GLY A 74 5.57 4.09 -9.61
N VAL A 75 5.19 5.07 -8.78
CA VAL A 75 5.40 6.49 -9.09
C VAL A 75 6.91 6.81 -9.14
N SER A 76 7.72 6.27 -8.25
CA SER A 76 9.17 6.46 -8.27
C SER A 76 9.84 5.86 -9.52
N GLU A 77 9.25 4.81 -10.09
CA GLU A 77 9.69 4.19 -11.35
C GLU A 77 9.09 4.85 -12.61
N GLY A 78 8.36 5.96 -12.44
CA GLY A 78 7.75 6.71 -13.54
C GLY A 78 6.46 6.12 -14.09
N ALA A 79 5.82 5.19 -13.38
CA ALA A 79 4.53 4.65 -13.77
C ALA A 79 3.43 5.72 -13.69
N ASN A 80 2.49 5.70 -14.62
CA ASN A 80 1.34 6.59 -14.59
C ASN A 80 0.48 6.29 -13.34
N PRO A 81 0.27 7.28 -12.44
CA PRO A 81 -0.46 7.06 -11.18
C PRO A 81 -1.91 6.57 -11.38
N LEU A 82 -2.57 6.97 -12.46
CA LEU A 82 -3.94 6.54 -12.75
C LEU A 82 -4.00 5.06 -13.13
N LEU A 83 -3.08 4.59 -13.99
CA LEU A 83 -2.99 3.17 -14.36
C LEU A 83 -2.58 2.32 -13.16
N LEU A 84 -1.64 2.81 -12.36
CA LEU A 84 -1.19 2.11 -11.17
C LEU A 84 -2.29 2.03 -10.10
N GLY A 85 -3.02 3.12 -9.88
CA GLY A 85 -4.19 3.14 -9.00
C GLY A 85 -5.27 2.16 -9.48
N GLY A 86 -5.51 2.10 -10.78
CA GLY A 86 -6.39 1.10 -11.40
C GLY A 86 -5.93 -0.33 -11.12
N ALA A 87 -4.63 -0.62 -11.26
CA ALA A 87 -4.06 -1.95 -10.97
C ALA A 87 -4.21 -2.34 -9.49
N ILE A 88 -3.91 -1.41 -8.58
CA ILE A 88 -4.04 -1.62 -7.14
C ILE A 88 -5.49 -1.89 -6.75
N LEU A 89 -6.42 -1.04 -7.17
CA LEU A 89 -7.83 -1.16 -6.81
C LEU A 89 -8.46 -2.41 -7.43
N SER A 90 -8.21 -2.68 -8.71
CA SER A 90 -8.76 -3.89 -9.36
C SER A 90 -8.25 -5.16 -8.67
N GLY A 91 -6.98 -5.19 -8.27
CA GLY A 91 -6.41 -6.30 -7.50
C GLY A 91 -7.03 -6.45 -6.12
N ALA A 92 -7.15 -5.35 -5.38
CA ALA A 92 -7.73 -5.34 -4.04
C ALA A 92 -9.20 -5.81 -4.05
N PHE A 93 -10.01 -5.33 -4.99
CA PHE A 93 -11.41 -5.73 -5.11
C PHE A 93 -11.59 -7.16 -5.63
N PHE A 94 -10.74 -7.61 -6.56
CA PHE A 94 -10.74 -9.01 -7.00
C PHE A 94 -10.49 -9.96 -5.83
N GLY A 95 -9.45 -9.68 -5.04
CA GLY A 95 -9.09 -10.51 -3.90
C GLY A 95 -10.16 -10.52 -2.81
N ASP A 96 -10.75 -9.37 -2.49
CA ASP A 96 -11.83 -9.26 -1.52
C ASP A 96 -13.04 -10.13 -1.92
N ARG A 97 -13.44 -10.12 -3.20
CA ARG A 97 -14.56 -10.93 -3.70
C ARG A 97 -14.28 -12.44 -3.67
N CYS A 98 -13.04 -12.84 -3.87
CA CYS A 98 -12.63 -14.23 -3.91
C CYS A 98 -12.13 -14.77 -2.56
N SER A 99 -12.24 -14.00 -1.49
CA SER A 99 -11.79 -14.40 -0.15
C SER A 99 -12.92 -15.00 0.68
N PRO A 100 -12.68 -16.16 1.34
CA PRO A 100 -13.63 -16.72 2.29
C PRO A 100 -13.76 -15.91 3.60
N PHE A 101 -12.89 -14.92 3.79
CA PHE A 101 -12.86 -14.05 4.97
C PHE A 101 -13.47 -12.68 4.72
N SER A 102 -13.89 -12.43 3.48
CA SER A 102 -14.50 -11.18 3.10
C SER A 102 -15.91 -11.03 3.66
N THR A 103 -16.15 -9.88 4.28
CA THR A 103 -17.49 -9.53 4.75
C THR A 103 -18.48 -9.38 3.60
N SER A 104 -18.04 -8.94 2.44
CA SER A 104 -18.86 -8.84 1.23
C SER A 104 -19.27 -10.21 0.69
N ALA A 105 -18.34 -11.17 0.65
CA ALA A 105 -18.63 -12.55 0.22
C ALA A 105 -19.55 -13.27 1.24
N LEU A 106 -19.31 -13.05 2.54
CA LEU A 106 -20.18 -13.57 3.60
C LEU A 106 -21.61 -13.03 3.47
N LEU A 107 -21.76 -11.72 3.27
CA LEU A 107 -23.08 -11.10 3.12
C LEU A 107 -23.84 -11.69 1.91
N VAL A 108 -23.17 -11.90 0.80
CA VAL A 108 -23.77 -12.53 -0.38
C VAL A 108 -24.23 -13.97 -0.04
N SER A 109 -23.41 -14.76 0.64
CA SER A 109 -23.75 -16.15 1.00
C SER A 109 -24.97 -16.20 1.95
N GLU A 110 -25.05 -15.30 2.92
CA GLU A 110 -26.19 -15.18 3.83
C GLU A 110 -27.48 -14.78 3.10
N LEU A 111 -27.43 -13.79 2.22
CA LEU A 111 -28.59 -13.33 1.45
C LEU A 111 -29.10 -14.38 0.45
N THR A 112 -28.20 -15.11 -0.17
CA THR A 112 -28.54 -16.15 -1.16
C THR A 112 -28.79 -17.51 -0.52
N LYS A 113 -28.56 -17.66 0.78
CA LYS A 113 -28.63 -18.93 1.54
C LYS A 113 -27.79 -20.04 0.89
N THR A 114 -26.62 -19.69 0.38
CA THR A 114 -25.66 -20.61 -0.25
C THR A 114 -24.40 -20.74 0.59
N SER A 115 -23.64 -21.83 0.38
CA SER A 115 -22.33 -21.97 1.00
C SER A 115 -21.37 -20.90 0.48
N ILE A 116 -20.59 -20.28 1.39
CA ILE A 116 -19.58 -19.29 1.00
C ILE A 116 -18.56 -19.90 0.02
N PHE A 117 -18.19 -21.15 0.20
CA PHE A 117 -17.22 -21.83 -0.67
C PHE A 117 -17.78 -22.07 -2.08
N ASP A 118 -19.09 -22.38 -2.21
CA ASP A 118 -19.75 -22.51 -3.51
C ASP A 118 -19.81 -21.16 -4.22
N ASN A 119 -20.12 -20.09 -3.51
CA ASN A 119 -20.11 -18.74 -4.06
C ASN A 119 -18.71 -18.35 -4.56
N ILE A 120 -17.65 -18.55 -3.76
CA ILE A 120 -16.28 -18.26 -4.16
C ILE A 120 -15.89 -19.10 -5.38
N ARG A 121 -16.22 -20.39 -5.41
CA ARG A 121 -15.95 -21.26 -6.55
C ARG A 121 -16.61 -20.74 -7.84
N ASN A 122 -17.85 -20.28 -7.74
CA ASN A 122 -18.57 -19.71 -8.87
C ASN A 122 -17.99 -18.34 -9.28
N MET A 123 -17.62 -17.49 -8.32
CA MET A 123 -16.94 -16.21 -8.58
C MET A 123 -15.59 -16.41 -9.28
N VAL A 124 -14.75 -17.34 -8.80
CA VAL A 124 -13.48 -17.66 -9.46
C VAL A 124 -13.72 -18.21 -10.86
N ARG A 125 -14.73 -19.08 -11.07
CA ARG A 125 -15.06 -19.59 -12.38
C ARG A 125 -15.48 -18.52 -13.38
N SER A 126 -16.22 -17.52 -12.95
CA SER A 126 -16.64 -16.41 -13.83
C SER A 126 -15.54 -15.35 -13.99
N ALA A 127 -14.68 -15.20 -13.00
CA ALA A 127 -13.66 -14.17 -12.97
C ALA A 127 -12.31 -14.59 -13.59
N TRP A 128 -12.07 -15.89 -13.84
CA TRP A 128 -10.76 -16.35 -14.33
C TRP A 128 -10.39 -15.73 -15.69
N LEU A 129 -11.35 -15.62 -16.61
CA LEU A 129 -11.10 -15.02 -17.93
C LEU A 129 -10.82 -13.51 -17.82
N PRO A 130 -11.67 -12.69 -17.17
CA PRO A 130 -11.33 -11.30 -16.88
C PRO A 130 -10.00 -11.13 -16.16
N PHE A 131 -9.66 -11.99 -15.20
CA PHE A 131 -8.39 -11.96 -14.49
C PHE A 131 -7.19 -12.13 -15.42
N LEU A 132 -7.22 -13.14 -16.30
CA LEU A 132 -6.16 -13.37 -17.28
C LEU A 132 -6.04 -12.22 -18.28
N LEU A 133 -7.17 -11.69 -18.76
CA LEU A 133 -7.18 -10.52 -19.64
C LEU A 133 -6.59 -9.29 -18.96
N THR A 134 -6.91 -9.08 -17.69
CA THR A 134 -6.34 -7.97 -16.89
C THR A 134 -4.84 -8.16 -16.67
N CYS A 135 -4.38 -9.38 -16.39
CA CYS A 135 -2.94 -9.68 -16.30
C CYS A 135 -2.22 -9.37 -17.62
N ALA A 136 -2.80 -9.82 -18.75
CA ALA A 136 -2.23 -9.55 -20.07
C ALA A 136 -2.21 -8.04 -20.38
N LEU A 137 -3.30 -7.33 -20.06
CA LEU A 137 -3.41 -5.88 -20.25
C LEU A 137 -2.34 -5.13 -19.44
N TYR A 138 -2.21 -5.41 -18.15
CA TYR A 138 -1.20 -4.75 -17.31
C TYR A 138 0.23 -5.16 -17.69
N GLY A 139 0.42 -6.39 -18.17
CA GLY A 139 1.70 -6.81 -18.73
C GLY A 139 2.06 -5.99 -19.98
N VAL A 140 1.15 -5.89 -20.96
CA VAL A 140 1.37 -5.11 -22.18
C VAL A 140 1.56 -3.62 -21.89
N LEU A 141 0.71 -3.03 -21.04
CA LEU A 141 0.84 -1.62 -20.64
C LEU A 141 2.15 -1.36 -19.90
N GLY A 142 2.62 -2.30 -19.09
CA GLY A 142 3.92 -2.22 -18.42
C GLY A 142 5.08 -2.12 -19.40
N PHE A 143 5.09 -2.91 -20.47
CA PHE A 143 6.12 -2.84 -21.51
C PHE A 143 6.11 -1.50 -22.28
N GLN A 144 4.99 -0.78 -22.32
CA GLN A 144 4.90 0.55 -22.94
C GLN A 144 5.42 1.66 -22.01
N LEU A 145 5.57 1.40 -20.74
CA LEU A 145 6.22 2.30 -19.78
C LEU A 145 7.73 2.28 -20.06
N HIS A 146 8.16 2.97 -21.12
CA HIS A 146 9.57 3.24 -21.32
C HIS A 146 10.03 4.16 -20.18
N SER A 147 10.92 3.67 -19.37
CA SER A 147 11.63 4.46 -18.37
C SER A 147 12.46 5.52 -19.11
N GLN A 148 11.89 6.70 -19.30
CA GLN A 148 12.64 7.87 -19.78
C GLN A 148 13.46 8.53 -18.67
N ASN A 149 13.28 8.07 -17.44
CA ASN A 149 14.03 8.60 -16.31
C ASN A 149 15.23 7.70 -16.07
N ALA A 150 16.42 8.24 -16.37
CA ALA A 150 17.66 7.75 -15.81
C ALA A 150 17.42 7.44 -14.32
N GLN A 151 17.85 6.27 -13.86
CA GLN A 151 17.85 5.87 -12.46
C GLN A 151 18.50 7.01 -11.65
N ALA A 152 17.69 7.92 -11.14
CA ALA A 152 18.15 8.83 -10.11
C ALA A 152 18.67 7.92 -8.99
N ASP A 153 19.84 8.20 -8.46
CA ASP A 153 20.37 7.43 -7.33
C ASP A 153 19.50 7.69 -6.10
N LEU A 154 18.33 7.01 -6.07
CA LEU A 154 17.32 7.15 -5.01
C LEU A 154 17.91 6.86 -3.64
N THR A 155 18.96 6.03 -3.58
CA THR A 155 19.64 5.72 -2.32
C THR A 155 20.39 6.92 -1.76
N SER A 156 21.08 7.67 -2.62
CA SER A 156 21.77 8.89 -2.20
C SER A 156 20.78 10.03 -1.92
N LEU A 157 19.72 10.12 -2.70
CA LEU A 157 18.67 11.13 -2.53
C LEU A 157 17.93 10.96 -1.20
N PHE A 158 17.40 9.76 -0.93
CA PHE A 158 16.66 9.51 0.31
C PHE A 158 17.55 9.39 1.54
N GLY A 159 18.80 8.95 1.37
CA GLY A 159 19.78 8.90 2.47
C GLY A 159 20.18 10.26 3.05
N ARG A 160 19.87 11.37 2.34
CA ARG A 160 20.04 12.73 2.86
C ARG A 160 18.86 13.18 3.72
N GLU A 161 17.67 12.66 3.46
CA GLU A 161 16.43 13.05 4.14
C GLU A 161 16.15 12.18 5.37
N VAL A 162 16.37 10.87 5.24
CA VAL A 162 16.05 9.90 6.29
C VAL A 162 17.13 8.83 6.40
N ALA A 163 17.41 8.39 7.63
CA ALA A 163 18.33 7.28 7.85
C ALA A 163 17.72 5.97 7.31
N LEU A 164 18.30 5.45 6.22
CA LEU A 164 17.88 4.18 5.61
C LEU A 164 18.34 2.99 6.45
N HIS A 165 17.67 2.74 7.56
CA HIS A 165 17.99 1.65 8.47
C HIS A 165 17.00 0.49 8.33
N PRO A 166 17.43 -0.80 8.42
CA PRO A 166 16.52 -1.96 8.30
C PRO A 166 15.34 -1.95 9.29
N ALA A 167 15.51 -1.32 10.46
CA ALA A 167 14.43 -1.15 11.43
C ALA A 167 13.23 -0.36 10.86
N ALA A 168 13.43 0.43 9.81
CA ALA A 168 12.34 1.13 9.13
C ALA A 168 11.33 0.17 8.48
N LEU A 169 11.66 -1.11 8.27
CA LEU A 169 10.70 -2.13 7.80
C LEU A 169 9.74 -2.63 8.88
N LEU A 170 10.06 -2.44 10.16
CA LEU A 170 9.23 -2.98 11.26
C LEU A 170 7.75 -2.55 11.18
N PRO A 171 7.39 -1.28 10.92
CA PRO A 171 5.99 -0.89 10.79
C PRO A 171 5.25 -1.63 9.69
N ALA A 172 5.91 -1.84 8.54
CA ALA A 172 5.34 -2.60 7.43
C ALA A 172 5.19 -4.09 7.78
N ILE A 173 6.19 -4.70 8.41
CA ILE A 173 6.12 -6.08 8.86
C ILE A 173 4.98 -6.28 9.87
N VAL A 174 4.84 -5.37 10.84
CA VAL A 174 3.79 -5.43 11.87
C VAL A 174 2.40 -5.39 11.24
N ILE A 175 2.14 -4.45 10.32
CA ILE A 175 0.80 -4.35 9.71
C ILE A 175 0.48 -5.58 8.87
N PHE A 176 1.46 -6.13 8.11
CA PHE A 176 1.26 -7.35 7.34
C PHE A 176 1.04 -8.57 8.22
N ALA A 177 1.84 -8.74 9.27
CA ALA A 177 1.69 -9.85 10.22
C ALA A 177 0.30 -9.84 10.86
N LEU A 178 -0.16 -8.67 11.34
CA LEU A 178 -1.49 -8.52 11.94
C LEU A 178 -2.62 -8.72 10.91
N ALA A 179 -2.43 -8.28 9.66
CA ALA A 179 -3.39 -8.51 8.59
C ALA A 179 -3.52 -10.02 8.29
N LEU A 180 -2.41 -10.75 8.21
CA LEU A 180 -2.42 -12.22 8.04
C LEU A 180 -3.05 -12.94 9.24
N MET A 181 -2.90 -12.42 10.45
CA MET A 181 -3.56 -12.90 11.66
C MET A 181 -5.04 -12.51 11.73
N ARG A 182 -5.58 -11.84 10.71
CA ARG A 182 -6.99 -11.39 10.60
C ARG A 182 -7.41 -10.39 11.68
N VAL A 183 -6.46 -9.65 12.21
CA VAL A 183 -6.77 -8.53 13.12
C VAL A 183 -7.50 -7.44 12.32
N PRO A 184 -8.58 -6.85 12.86
CA PRO A 184 -9.28 -5.77 12.15
C PRO A 184 -8.33 -4.65 11.74
N VAL A 185 -8.45 -4.19 10.49
CA VAL A 185 -7.52 -3.25 9.82
C VAL A 185 -7.19 -2.03 10.68
N LYS A 186 -8.18 -1.45 11.37
CA LYS A 186 -7.98 -0.30 12.26
C LYS A 186 -6.96 -0.56 13.37
N TYR A 187 -6.94 -1.75 13.96
CA TYR A 187 -5.98 -2.11 15.02
C TYR A 187 -4.59 -2.42 14.45
N ALA A 188 -4.55 -3.05 13.26
CA ALA A 188 -3.29 -3.28 12.55
C ALA A 188 -2.62 -1.96 12.16
N MET A 189 -3.40 -0.98 11.68
CA MET A 189 -2.92 0.38 11.37
C MET A 189 -2.44 1.12 12.62
N LEU A 190 -3.19 1.06 13.73
CA LEU A 190 -2.77 1.66 15.00
C LEU A 190 -1.46 1.05 15.50
N ALA A 191 -1.31 -0.27 15.45
CA ALA A 191 -0.06 -0.94 15.82
C ALA A 191 1.10 -0.50 14.92
N SER A 192 0.88 -0.37 13.60
CA SER A 192 1.89 0.13 12.67
C SER A 192 2.27 1.59 12.96
N ILE A 193 1.30 2.45 13.27
CA ILE A 193 1.54 3.85 13.68
C ILE A 193 2.41 3.90 14.93
N LEU A 194 2.07 3.13 15.97
CA LEU A 194 2.86 3.07 17.22
C LEU A 194 4.28 2.56 16.96
N THR A 195 4.43 1.54 16.12
CA THR A 195 5.74 1.02 15.72
C THR A 195 6.53 2.06 14.92
N SER A 196 5.88 2.81 14.02
CA SER A 196 6.50 3.90 13.26
C SER A 196 7.00 5.02 14.17
N LEU A 197 6.24 5.38 15.20
CA LEU A 197 6.68 6.35 16.21
C LEU A 197 7.90 5.84 16.96
N GLY A 198 7.88 4.56 17.41
CA GLY A 198 9.03 3.95 18.07
C GLY A 198 10.31 3.97 17.21
N VAL A 199 10.20 3.59 15.93
CA VAL A 199 11.31 3.66 14.98
C VAL A 199 11.73 5.10 14.72
N GLY A 200 10.77 6.03 14.57
CA GLY A 200 11.02 7.45 14.37
C GLY A 200 11.84 8.08 15.50
N PHE A 201 11.50 7.78 16.76
CA PHE A 201 12.27 8.23 17.92
C PHE A 201 13.65 7.55 18.03
N ALA A 202 13.74 6.25 17.74
CA ALA A 202 14.97 5.50 17.89
C ALA A 202 15.99 5.74 16.77
N VAL A 203 15.56 5.95 15.54
CA VAL A 203 16.41 5.96 14.34
C VAL A 203 16.48 7.36 13.71
N GLN A 204 15.34 8.08 13.65
CA GLN A 204 15.25 9.39 13.00
C GLN A 204 15.34 10.56 13.99
N HIS A 205 15.40 10.28 15.31
CA HIS A 205 15.48 11.29 16.37
C HIS A 205 14.34 12.33 16.31
N PHE A 206 13.08 11.86 16.12
CA PHE A 206 11.92 12.74 16.07
C PHE A 206 11.84 13.67 17.28
N SER A 207 11.51 14.94 17.02
CA SER A 207 11.13 15.89 18.08
C SER A 207 9.63 15.77 18.37
N LEU A 208 9.26 15.77 19.65
CA LEU A 208 7.85 15.78 20.06
C LEU A 208 7.08 17.00 19.54
N SER A 209 7.77 18.12 19.30
CA SER A 209 7.18 19.35 18.76
C SER A 209 6.78 19.23 17.27
N GLU A 210 7.42 18.34 16.51
CA GLU A 210 7.17 18.15 15.07
C GLU A 210 6.03 17.19 14.79
N LEU A 211 5.71 16.29 15.72
CA LEU A 211 4.69 15.26 15.54
C LEU A 211 3.31 15.80 15.19
N PRO A 212 2.77 16.85 15.85
CA PRO A 212 1.45 17.38 15.47
C PRO A 212 1.41 17.88 14.03
N GLY A 213 2.46 18.58 13.58
CA GLY A 213 2.60 19.02 12.19
C GLY A 213 2.64 17.83 11.23
N LEU A 214 3.51 16.85 11.48
CA LEU A 214 3.65 15.65 10.67
C LEU A 214 2.32 14.88 10.51
N LEU A 215 1.57 14.72 11.59
CA LEU A 215 0.30 14.00 11.57
C LEU A 215 -0.82 14.77 10.87
N LEU A 216 -0.84 16.10 10.98
CA LEU A 216 -1.88 16.95 10.41
C LEU A 216 -1.61 17.30 8.94
N THR A 217 -0.44 17.81 8.64
CA THR A 217 -0.09 18.33 7.30
C THR A 217 0.64 17.32 6.42
N GLY A 218 1.16 16.24 7.03
CA GLY A 218 1.94 15.22 6.32
C GLY A 218 3.44 15.45 6.41
N TYR A 219 4.19 14.60 5.72
CA TYR A 219 5.64 14.72 5.60
C TYR A 219 5.99 15.66 4.46
N HIS A 220 6.94 16.55 4.69
CA HIS A 220 7.52 17.45 3.69
C HIS A 220 9.04 17.28 3.72
N ALA A 221 9.61 16.85 2.59
CA ALA A 221 11.04 16.68 2.44
C ALA A 221 11.72 18.06 2.27
N ALA A 222 12.93 18.19 2.80
CA ALA A 222 13.70 19.41 2.66
C ALA A 222 14.31 19.56 1.26
N ASP A 223 14.69 18.45 0.63
CA ASP A 223 15.19 18.44 -0.75
C ASP A 223 14.04 18.44 -1.76
N PRO A 224 13.95 19.42 -2.70
CA PRO A 224 12.90 19.48 -3.71
C PRO A 224 12.81 18.26 -4.62
N GLN A 225 13.92 17.54 -4.83
CA GLN A 225 13.92 16.30 -5.61
C GLN A 225 13.33 15.13 -4.82
N ALA A 226 13.63 15.06 -3.51
CA ALA A 226 13.01 14.09 -2.63
C ALA A 226 11.53 14.39 -2.37
N ALA A 227 11.14 15.67 -2.31
CA ALA A 227 9.78 16.12 -2.13
C ALA A 227 8.82 15.56 -3.20
N ALA A 228 9.26 15.46 -4.47
CA ALA A 228 8.47 14.87 -5.54
C ALA A 228 8.02 13.42 -5.26
N PHE A 229 8.76 12.69 -4.42
CA PHE A 229 8.48 11.29 -4.06
C PHE A 229 7.96 11.13 -2.63
N LEU A 230 8.40 11.99 -1.72
CA LEU A 230 8.18 11.85 -0.29
C LEU A 230 7.14 12.79 0.30
N ASP A 231 6.77 13.88 -0.36
CA ASP A 231 5.75 14.78 0.16
C ASP A 231 4.36 14.13 0.17
N GLY A 232 3.61 14.38 1.24
CA GLY A 232 2.23 13.97 1.37
C GLY A 232 1.94 13.13 2.63
N GLY A 233 0.75 12.54 2.64
CA GLY A 233 0.19 11.93 3.84
C GLY A 233 -0.37 13.00 4.79
N GLY A 234 -0.69 12.60 6.02
CA GLY A 234 -1.33 13.47 6.99
C GLY A 234 -2.86 13.55 6.84
N ILE A 235 -3.51 14.11 7.84
CA ILE A 235 -4.97 14.20 7.89
C ILE A 235 -5.50 15.21 6.87
N SER A 236 -4.76 16.27 6.57
CA SER A 236 -5.16 17.32 5.65
C SER A 236 -5.18 16.89 4.18
N SER A 237 -4.52 15.77 3.83
CA SER A 237 -4.46 15.22 2.48
C SER A 237 -5.61 14.26 2.15
N MET A 238 -6.49 13.97 3.12
CA MET A 238 -7.64 13.07 3.04
C MET A 238 -8.95 13.84 2.88
#